data_a9fb44a8de11420aa4ebe2c446d4cc6a
#
_entry.id   a9fb44a8de11420aa4ebe2c446d4cc6a
#
_cell.length_a   1.000
_cell.length_b   1.000
_cell.length_c   1.000
_cell.angle_alpha   90.00
_cell.angle_beta   90.00
_cell.angle_gamma   90.00
#
_symmetry.space_group_name_H-M   'P 1'
#
loop_
_entity.id
_entity.type
_entity.pdbx_description
1 polymer ?
#
loop_
_entity_poly.entity_id
_entity_poly.type
_entity_poly.pdbx_seq_one_letter_code
_entity_poly.pdbx_strand_id
1 'polypeptide(L)'
;MKKQTLRAWLYLLPAILFLGFFLVYPLFDVFVYSMEEGYNFASQTYFGTGFYNYSYVLHDPYFLQAVRNTFLLVIITVPLSTGFALLISLALSSIKALRDLYQTVFFLPYVTNTLAVGMVFMVLFQKTEYTDGLINLMLHWFGAGPVDFINGPYWAKMFVLCFYTIWVVMPFKILILTSALASVNPDYYKAAKVDGTSKTRIFWKITVPMISPMIFYLIITGFIGAFKAYSDAVALFGTDLNAAGMNTIVGYVYDMLYGDSGGFPSYASAAAILLFVIVLTITCINLLVSKKHVHY
;
A
#
# COMPACT_ATOMS: atom_id res chain seq x y z
N MET A 1 21.83 36.50 12.68
CA MET A 1 20.72 35.53 12.74
C MET A 1 19.52 35.95 11.87
N LYS A 2 18.84 37.09 12.08
CA LYS A 2 17.63 37.48 11.31
C LYS A 2 17.77 37.48 9.77
N LYS A 3 18.90 37.96 9.20
CA LYS A 3 19.13 37.96 7.73
C LYS A 3 19.32 36.57 7.14
N GLN A 4 19.90 35.62 7.87
CA GLN A 4 20.06 34.24 7.41
C GLN A 4 18.72 33.49 7.43
N THR A 5 17.89 33.73 8.44
CA THR A 5 16.54 33.20 8.54
C THR A 5 15.66 33.70 7.40
N LEU A 6 15.72 34.98 7.06
CA LEU A 6 14.95 35.55 5.93
C LEU A 6 15.37 34.94 4.59
N ARG A 7 16.67 34.75 4.36
CA ARG A 7 17.15 34.07 3.15
C ARG A 7 16.68 32.61 3.06
N ALA A 8 16.71 31.88 4.19
CA ALA A 8 16.18 30.51 4.24
C ALA A 8 14.70 30.45 3.87
N TRP A 9 13.88 31.36 4.39
CA TRP A 9 12.47 31.45 4.03
C TRP A 9 12.25 31.78 2.55
N LEU A 10 13.04 32.68 1.98
CA LEU A 10 12.97 33.01 0.55
C LEU A 10 13.29 31.80 -0.35
N TYR A 11 14.26 30.96 0.03
CA TYR A 11 14.57 29.71 -0.70
C TYR A 11 13.47 28.65 -0.56
N LEU A 12 12.78 28.60 0.58
CA LEU A 12 11.66 27.67 0.82
C LEU A 12 10.33 28.16 0.21
N LEU A 13 10.21 29.46 -0.06
CA LEU A 13 8.95 30.09 -0.47
C LEU A 13 8.34 29.45 -1.72
N PRO A 14 9.06 29.14 -2.82
CA PRO A 14 8.47 28.45 -3.96
C PRO A 14 7.86 27.09 -3.58
N ALA A 15 8.60 26.28 -2.80
CA ALA A 15 8.12 24.97 -2.36
C ALA A 15 6.87 25.09 -1.47
N ILE A 16 6.86 26.05 -0.54
CA ILE A 16 5.73 26.32 0.35
C ILE A 16 4.50 26.77 -0.44
N LEU A 17 4.68 27.65 -1.43
CA LEU A 17 3.57 28.10 -2.28
C LEU A 17 2.97 26.95 -3.10
N PHE A 18 3.82 26.10 -3.72
CA PHE A 18 3.34 24.93 -4.46
C PHE A 18 2.62 23.93 -3.55
N LEU A 19 3.17 23.62 -2.38
CA LEU A 19 2.52 22.74 -1.42
C LEU A 19 1.20 23.35 -0.90
N GLY A 20 1.19 24.64 -0.60
CA GLY A 20 -0.01 25.34 -0.17
C GLY A 20 -1.13 25.27 -1.21
N PHE A 21 -0.80 25.59 -2.46
CA PHE A 21 -1.79 25.68 -3.52
C PHE A 21 -2.25 24.30 -4.04
N PHE A 22 -1.33 23.35 -4.23
CA PHE A 22 -1.68 22.07 -4.86
C PHE A 22 -1.99 20.95 -3.86
N LEU A 23 -1.66 21.09 -2.58
CA LEU A 23 -1.91 20.06 -1.58
C LEU A 23 -2.84 20.58 -0.47
N VAL A 24 -2.51 21.69 0.17
CA VAL A 24 -3.29 22.15 1.35
C VAL A 24 -4.64 22.70 0.91
N TYR A 25 -4.70 23.50 -0.15
CA TYR A 25 -5.95 24.08 -0.64
C TYR A 25 -6.95 23.02 -1.11
N PRO A 26 -6.60 22.04 -1.98
CA PRO A 26 -7.53 20.97 -2.35
C PRO A 26 -7.97 20.09 -1.17
N LEU A 27 -7.08 19.85 -0.21
CA LEU A 27 -7.45 19.11 1.01
C LEU A 27 -8.50 19.85 1.82
N PHE A 28 -8.39 21.18 1.91
CA PHE A 28 -9.38 22.02 2.57
C PHE A 28 -10.73 22.00 1.82
N ASP A 29 -10.71 22.07 0.48
CA ASP A 29 -11.93 21.98 -0.35
C ASP A 29 -12.63 20.62 -0.16
N VAL A 30 -11.89 19.51 -0.14
CA VAL A 30 -12.46 18.18 0.15
C VAL A 30 -13.12 18.15 1.54
N PHE A 31 -12.52 18.80 2.53
CA PHE A 31 -13.13 18.92 3.85
C PHE A 31 -14.43 19.73 3.81
N VAL A 32 -14.47 20.85 3.11
CA VAL A 32 -15.67 21.66 2.93
C VAL A 32 -16.78 20.87 2.22
N TYR A 33 -16.47 20.27 1.06
CA TYR A 33 -17.46 19.46 0.29
C TYR A 33 -17.98 18.26 1.09
N SER A 34 -17.17 17.70 1.99
CA SER A 34 -17.63 16.60 2.85
C SER A 34 -18.75 17.00 3.81
N MET A 35 -18.86 18.30 4.12
CA MET A 35 -19.89 18.87 5.00
C MET A 35 -21.06 19.50 4.22
N GLU A 36 -20.90 19.80 2.95
CA GLU A 36 -21.94 20.34 2.09
C GLU A 36 -22.84 19.23 1.55
N GLU A 37 -24.11 19.23 1.97
CA GLU A 37 -25.08 18.18 1.62
C GLU A 37 -25.58 18.37 0.19
N GLY A 38 -25.39 17.35 -0.67
CA GLY A 38 -25.82 17.37 -2.05
C GLY A 38 -25.08 18.39 -2.93
N TYR A 39 -23.80 18.66 -2.65
CA TYR A 39 -23.01 19.58 -3.47
C TYR A 39 -22.90 19.10 -4.91
N ASN A 40 -23.14 20.02 -5.85
CA ASN A 40 -23.05 19.78 -7.28
C ASN A 40 -21.95 20.65 -7.91
N PHE A 41 -20.99 20.02 -8.57
CA PHE A 41 -19.87 20.72 -9.21
C PHE A 41 -20.28 21.68 -10.33
N ALA A 42 -21.33 21.33 -11.10
CA ALA A 42 -21.72 22.13 -12.26
C ALA A 42 -22.43 23.45 -11.86
N SER A 43 -23.29 23.38 -10.84
CA SER A 43 -24.04 24.55 -10.35
C SER A 43 -23.38 25.24 -9.17
N GLN A 44 -22.36 24.62 -8.53
CA GLN A 44 -21.74 25.08 -7.31
C GLN A 44 -22.74 25.37 -6.17
N THR A 45 -23.79 24.54 -6.09
CA THR A 45 -24.88 24.67 -5.11
C THR A 45 -24.92 23.45 -4.20
N TYR A 46 -25.42 23.63 -2.98
CA TYR A 46 -25.68 22.58 -2.00
C TYR A 46 -26.97 22.88 -1.23
N PHE A 47 -27.55 21.87 -0.60
CA PHE A 47 -28.83 22.00 0.11
C PHE A 47 -28.67 22.49 1.55
N GLY A 48 -27.56 22.11 2.21
CA GLY A 48 -27.28 22.45 3.59
C GLY A 48 -25.86 22.05 4.00
N THR A 49 -25.48 22.35 5.22
CA THR A 49 -24.20 21.96 5.79
C THR A 49 -24.42 21.11 7.04
N GLY A 50 -23.78 19.96 7.11
CA GLY A 50 -23.96 19.05 8.25
C GLY A 50 -23.14 17.79 8.13
N PHE A 51 -23.49 16.79 8.93
CA PHE A 51 -22.82 15.48 8.98
C PHE A 51 -23.62 14.39 8.24
N TYR A 52 -24.64 14.73 7.48
CA TYR A 52 -25.47 13.78 6.76
C TYR A 52 -24.65 12.90 5.81
N ASN A 53 -23.69 13.49 5.07
CA ASN A 53 -22.83 12.76 4.14
C ASN A 53 -22.01 11.64 4.84
N TYR A 54 -21.51 11.93 6.03
CA TYR A 54 -20.80 10.92 6.85
C TYR A 54 -21.74 9.83 7.33
N SER A 55 -22.95 10.21 7.78
CA SER A 55 -23.96 9.22 8.18
C SER A 55 -24.34 8.31 7.01
N TYR A 56 -24.58 8.88 5.83
CA TYR A 56 -24.88 8.12 4.63
C TYR A 56 -23.77 7.12 4.29
N VAL A 57 -22.52 7.61 4.16
CA VAL A 57 -21.37 6.77 3.80
C VAL A 57 -21.14 5.65 4.81
N LEU A 58 -21.26 5.91 6.11
CA LEU A 58 -21.07 4.90 7.16
C LEU A 58 -22.15 3.83 7.17
N HIS A 59 -23.32 4.07 6.57
CA HIS A 59 -24.40 3.07 6.44
C HIS A 59 -24.48 2.46 5.04
N ASP A 60 -23.68 2.91 4.10
CA ASP A 60 -23.65 2.37 2.74
C ASP A 60 -22.97 0.98 2.74
N PRO A 61 -23.70 -0.09 2.31
CA PRO A 61 -23.13 -1.44 2.24
C PRO A 61 -21.86 -1.55 1.37
N TYR A 62 -21.77 -0.76 0.29
CA TYR A 62 -20.61 -0.74 -0.60
C TYR A 62 -19.39 -0.13 0.08
N PHE A 63 -19.60 0.93 0.87
CA PHE A 63 -18.51 1.50 1.68
C PHE A 63 -18.01 0.52 2.74
N LEU A 64 -18.92 -0.13 3.46
CA LEU A 64 -18.56 -1.12 4.48
C LEU A 64 -17.82 -2.31 3.87
N GLN A 65 -18.22 -2.77 2.69
CA GLN A 65 -17.48 -3.79 1.94
C GLN A 65 -16.08 -3.30 1.56
N ALA A 66 -15.96 -2.07 1.05
CA ALA A 66 -14.68 -1.46 0.68
C ALA A 66 -13.75 -1.32 1.89
N VAL A 67 -14.28 -0.92 3.05
CA VAL A 67 -13.54 -0.87 4.32
C VAL A 67 -13.00 -2.25 4.69
N ARG A 68 -13.87 -3.27 4.70
CA ARG A 68 -13.47 -4.65 5.01
C ARG A 68 -12.36 -5.15 4.07
N ASN A 69 -12.53 -4.95 2.77
CA ASN A 69 -11.56 -5.38 1.76
C ASN A 69 -10.21 -4.67 1.96
N THR A 70 -10.24 -3.35 2.17
CA THR A 70 -9.02 -2.56 2.38
C THR A 70 -8.29 -2.99 3.65
N PHE A 71 -9.01 -3.19 4.77
CA PHE A 71 -8.38 -3.65 6.01
C PHE A 71 -7.77 -5.05 5.88
N LEU A 72 -8.45 -6.00 5.24
CA LEU A 72 -7.90 -7.34 5.00
C LEU A 72 -6.65 -7.27 4.11
N LEU A 73 -6.71 -6.48 3.03
CA LEU A 73 -5.56 -6.26 2.15
C LEU A 73 -4.38 -5.73 2.94
N VAL A 74 -4.57 -4.68 3.72
CA VAL A 74 -3.52 -4.02 4.51
C VAL A 74 -2.89 -4.96 5.53
N ILE A 75 -3.71 -5.65 6.34
CA ILE A 75 -3.25 -6.54 7.42
C ILE A 75 -2.46 -7.73 6.86
N ILE A 76 -2.82 -8.23 5.69
CA ILE A 76 -2.14 -9.35 5.05
C ILE A 76 -0.88 -8.88 4.32
N THR A 77 -1.01 -7.87 3.46
CA THR A 77 0.06 -7.53 2.51
C THR A 77 1.24 -6.81 3.16
N VAL A 78 1.01 -5.94 4.14
CA VAL A 78 2.10 -5.14 4.73
C VAL A 78 3.07 -6.01 5.53
N PRO A 79 2.64 -6.87 6.47
CA PRO A 79 3.55 -7.74 7.21
C PRO A 79 4.22 -8.78 6.30
N LEU A 80 3.45 -9.43 5.42
CA LEU A 80 4.00 -10.48 4.55
C LEU A 80 5.02 -9.92 3.55
N SER A 81 4.71 -8.81 2.87
CA SER A 81 5.66 -8.20 1.93
C SER A 81 6.93 -7.70 2.62
N THR A 82 6.83 -7.19 3.86
CA THR A 82 8.01 -6.76 4.63
C THR A 82 8.82 -7.96 5.11
N GLY A 83 8.16 -9.02 5.57
CA GLY A 83 8.81 -10.27 5.97
C GLY A 83 9.54 -10.95 4.82
N PHE A 84 8.87 -11.15 3.67
CA PHE A 84 9.50 -11.73 2.48
C PHE A 84 10.63 -10.86 1.95
N ALA A 85 10.46 -9.53 1.91
CA ALA A 85 11.52 -8.62 1.50
C ALA A 85 12.74 -8.73 2.42
N LEU A 86 12.55 -8.88 3.74
CA LEU A 86 13.64 -9.07 4.68
C LEU A 86 14.39 -10.39 4.42
N LEU A 87 13.66 -11.49 4.22
CA LEU A 87 14.27 -12.80 3.92
C LEU A 87 15.08 -12.77 2.62
N ILE A 88 14.51 -12.17 1.56
CA ILE A 88 15.20 -12.03 0.27
C ILE A 88 16.42 -11.11 0.41
N SER A 89 16.31 -9.99 1.13
CA SER A 89 17.43 -9.07 1.35
C SER A 89 18.59 -9.74 2.11
N LEU A 90 18.29 -10.59 3.09
CA LEU A 90 19.30 -11.39 3.79
C LEU A 90 19.97 -12.39 2.85
N ALA A 91 19.20 -13.07 2.01
CA ALA A 91 19.75 -13.99 1.01
C ALA A 91 20.68 -13.25 0.03
N LEU A 92 20.22 -12.11 -0.52
CA LEU A 92 21.01 -11.27 -1.43
C LEU A 92 22.27 -10.71 -0.77
N SER A 93 22.22 -10.34 0.51
CA SER A 93 23.40 -9.84 1.24
C SER A 93 24.49 -10.91 1.43
N SER A 94 24.13 -12.19 1.37
CA SER A 94 25.06 -13.32 1.49
C SER A 94 25.77 -13.65 0.15
N ILE A 95 25.21 -13.21 -0.98
CA ILE A 95 25.75 -13.50 -2.32
C ILE A 95 26.74 -12.39 -2.71
N LYS A 96 27.96 -12.78 -3.08
CA LYS A 96 28.99 -11.83 -3.56
C LYS A 96 29.01 -11.70 -5.07
N ALA A 97 28.81 -12.82 -5.79
CA ALA A 97 28.79 -12.82 -7.26
C ALA A 97 27.41 -12.42 -7.78
N LEU A 98 27.36 -11.62 -8.85
CA LEU A 98 26.12 -11.19 -9.54
C LEU A 98 25.09 -10.46 -8.65
N ARG A 99 25.50 -9.93 -7.50
CA ARG A 99 24.60 -9.22 -6.56
C ARG A 99 23.84 -8.10 -7.25
N ASP A 100 24.53 -7.29 -8.04
CA ASP A 100 23.94 -6.14 -8.72
C ASP A 100 22.94 -6.58 -9.80
N LEU A 101 23.23 -7.69 -10.49
CA LEU A 101 22.29 -8.29 -11.44
C LEU A 101 21.01 -8.75 -10.74
N TYR A 102 21.12 -9.48 -9.64
CA TYR A 102 19.94 -9.90 -8.87
C TYR A 102 19.14 -8.72 -8.34
N GLN A 103 19.79 -7.68 -7.83
CA GLN A 103 19.10 -6.47 -7.38
C GLN A 103 18.35 -5.82 -8.54
N THR A 104 18.94 -5.73 -9.72
CA THR A 104 18.29 -5.18 -10.91
C THR A 104 17.08 -6.01 -11.31
N VAL A 105 17.21 -7.35 -11.38
CA VAL A 105 16.11 -8.25 -11.72
C VAL A 105 14.95 -8.16 -10.73
N PHE A 106 15.25 -8.11 -9.42
CA PHE A 106 14.21 -7.94 -8.41
C PHE A 106 13.57 -6.55 -8.43
N PHE A 107 14.24 -5.52 -8.95
CA PHE A 107 13.70 -4.17 -9.03
C PHE A 107 12.84 -3.93 -10.27
N LEU A 108 13.01 -4.70 -11.34
CA LEU A 108 12.26 -4.55 -12.60
C LEU A 108 10.73 -4.45 -12.40
N PRO A 109 10.09 -5.30 -11.56
CA PRO A 109 8.65 -5.21 -11.34
C PRO A 109 8.17 -3.88 -10.82
N TYR A 110 8.96 -3.19 -10.00
CA TYR A 110 8.61 -1.91 -9.40
C TYR A 110 8.53 -0.76 -10.42
N VAL A 111 9.33 -0.80 -11.47
CA VAL A 111 9.34 0.23 -12.51
C VAL A 111 8.41 -0.08 -13.67
N THR A 112 7.79 -1.24 -13.67
CA THR A 112 6.85 -1.66 -14.70
C THR A 112 5.45 -1.09 -14.43
N ASN A 113 4.69 -0.83 -15.50
CA ASN A 113 3.32 -0.33 -15.34
C ASN A 113 2.43 -1.35 -14.59
N THR A 114 1.85 -0.94 -13.47
CA THR A 114 1.01 -1.78 -12.60
C THR A 114 -0.15 -2.42 -13.36
N LEU A 115 -0.86 -1.67 -14.22
CA LEU A 115 -1.99 -2.21 -14.98
C LEU A 115 -1.55 -3.31 -15.96
N ALA A 116 -0.43 -3.10 -16.67
CA ALA A 116 0.10 -4.10 -17.59
C ALA A 116 0.50 -5.39 -16.88
N VAL A 117 1.16 -5.27 -15.74
CA VAL A 117 1.54 -6.42 -14.90
C VAL A 117 0.28 -7.10 -14.33
N GLY A 118 -0.72 -6.34 -13.90
CA GLY A 118 -1.99 -6.90 -13.43
C GLY A 118 -2.72 -7.73 -14.49
N MET A 119 -2.72 -7.29 -15.75
CA MET A 119 -3.26 -8.08 -16.85
C MET A 119 -2.50 -9.42 -17.04
N VAL A 120 -1.17 -9.42 -16.86
CA VAL A 120 -0.39 -10.68 -16.89
C VAL A 120 -0.83 -11.59 -15.73
N PHE A 121 -0.98 -11.05 -14.53
CA PHE A 121 -1.47 -11.82 -13.38
C PHE A 121 -2.89 -12.35 -13.62
N MET A 122 -3.79 -11.54 -14.21
CA MET A 122 -5.13 -11.98 -14.58
C MET A 122 -5.06 -13.22 -15.48
N VAL A 123 -4.22 -13.22 -16.52
CA VAL A 123 -4.03 -14.38 -17.40
C VAL A 123 -3.42 -15.58 -16.68
N LEU A 124 -2.47 -15.36 -15.77
CA LEU A 124 -1.84 -16.45 -15.00
C LEU A 124 -2.82 -17.16 -14.05
N PHE A 125 -3.78 -16.40 -13.49
CA PHE A 125 -4.75 -16.90 -12.51
C PHE A 125 -6.14 -17.17 -13.11
N GLN A 126 -6.36 -16.90 -14.40
CA GLN A 126 -7.67 -17.09 -15.02
C GLN A 126 -8.13 -18.55 -15.01
N LYS A 127 -9.45 -18.73 -15.01
CA LYS A 127 -10.13 -19.97 -15.32
C LYS A 127 -11.21 -19.68 -16.34
N THR A 128 -11.14 -20.29 -17.52
CA THR A 128 -12.17 -20.18 -18.54
C THR A 128 -12.69 -21.57 -18.91
N GLU A 129 -13.75 -21.65 -19.68
CA GLU A 129 -14.30 -22.94 -20.16
C GLU A 129 -13.31 -23.68 -21.07
N TYR A 130 -12.41 -22.95 -21.76
CA TYR A 130 -11.52 -23.51 -22.78
C TYR A 130 -10.06 -23.58 -22.34
N THR A 131 -9.65 -22.71 -21.41
CA THR A 131 -8.24 -22.61 -21.01
C THR A 131 -8.10 -22.27 -19.56
N ASP A 132 -7.21 -22.96 -18.88
CA ASP A 132 -6.77 -22.66 -17.52
C ASP A 132 -5.47 -21.87 -17.56
N GLY A 133 -5.34 -20.85 -16.68
CA GLY A 133 -4.10 -20.14 -16.48
C GLY A 133 -3.02 -21.01 -15.84
N LEU A 134 -1.78 -20.57 -15.93
CA LEU A 134 -0.61 -21.34 -15.47
C LEU A 134 -0.74 -21.83 -14.02
N ILE A 135 -1.33 -21.03 -13.14
CA ILE A 135 -1.52 -21.40 -11.72
C ILE A 135 -2.50 -22.57 -11.59
N ASN A 136 -3.58 -22.59 -12.35
CA ASN A 136 -4.52 -23.70 -12.37
C ASN A 136 -3.91 -24.98 -12.98
N LEU A 137 -3.07 -24.86 -14.00
CA LEU A 137 -2.30 -25.99 -14.53
C LEU A 137 -1.35 -26.58 -13.48
N MET A 138 -0.69 -25.72 -12.69
CA MET A 138 0.15 -26.19 -11.57
C MET A 138 -0.69 -26.89 -10.50
N LEU A 139 -1.87 -26.36 -10.15
CA LEU A 139 -2.78 -27.01 -9.21
C LEU A 139 -3.18 -28.43 -9.66
N HIS A 140 -3.42 -28.60 -10.96
CA HIS A 140 -3.67 -29.92 -11.54
C HIS A 140 -2.53 -30.91 -11.32
N TRP A 141 -1.27 -30.48 -11.42
CA TRP A 141 -0.11 -31.35 -11.15
C TRP A 141 -0.06 -31.84 -9.71
N PHE A 142 -0.60 -31.06 -8.78
CA PHE A 142 -0.72 -31.44 -7.37
C PHE A 142 -2.04 -32.18 -7.05
N GLY A 143 -2.84 -32.51 -8.06
CA GLY A 143 -4.11 -33.23 -7.90
C GLY A 143 -5.26 -32.36 -7.38
N ALA A 144 -5.10 -31.04 -7.34
CA ALA A 144 -6.15 -30.10 -6.98
C ALA A 144 -7.01 -29.71 -8.20
N GLY A 145 -8.31 -29.48 -7.98
CA GLY A 145 -9.18 -28.96 -9.02
C GLY A 145 -8.88 -27.47 -9.34
N PRO A 146 -9.27 -26.99 -10.54
CA PRO A 146 -9.06 -25.60 -10.93
C PRO A 146 -9.92 -24.65 -10.11
N VAL A 147 -9.33 -23.55 -9.67
CA VAL A 147 -9.96 -22.49 -8.88
C VAL A 147 -10.17 -21.26 -9.74
N ASP A 148 -11.37 -20.68 -9.71
CA ASP A 148 -11.59 -19.38 -10.33
C ASP A 148 -11.16 -18.27 -9.37
N PHE A 149 -9.96 -17.73 -9.60
CA PHE A 149 -9.37 -16.69 -8.80
C PHE A 149 -9.86 -15.29 -9.18
N ILE A 150 -10.43 -15.11 -10.36
CA ILE A 150 -10.82 -13.78 -10.86
C ILE A 150 -12.32 -13.55 -10.68
N ASN A 151 -13.18 -14.52 -11.06
CA ASN A 151 -14.63 -14.38 -10.98
C ASN A 151 -15.27 -15.30 -9.93
N GLY A 152 -14.47 -16.08 -9.23
CA GLY A 152 -14.92 -17.08 -8.26
C GLY A 152 -15.21 -16.51 -6.86
N PRO A 153 -15.07 -17.35 -5.83
CA PRO A 153 -15.42 -16.99 -4.45
C PRO A 153 -14.52 -15.88 -3.90
N TYR A 154 -15.06 -15.14 -2.94
CA TYR A 154 -14.40 -13.98 -2.31
C TYR A 154 -12.96 -14.27 -1.83
N TRP A 155 -12.73 -15.42 -1.18
CA TRP A 155 -11.41 -15.80 -0.67
C TRP A 155 -10.38 -15.95 -1.80
N ALA A 156 -10.78 -16.47 -2.96
CA ALA A 156 -9.89 -16.67 -4.10
C ALA A 156 -9.50 -15.32 -4.73
N LYS A 157 -10.47 -14.42 -4.89
CA LYS A 157 -10.25 -13.04 -5.36
C LYS A 157 -9.34 -12.27 -4.40
N MET A 158 -9.60 -12.35 -3.09
CA MET A 158 -8.76 -11.70 -2.08
C MET A 158 -7.33 -12.28 -2.05
N PHE A 159 -7.19 -13.59 -2.25
CA PHE A 159 -5.88 -14.24 -2.32
C PHE A 159 -5.05 -13.69 -3.50
N VAL A 160 -5.61 -13.66 -4.72
CA VAL A 160 -4.86 -13.14 -5.88
C VAL A 160 -4.55 -11.66 -5.74
N LEU A 161 -5.46 -10.86 -5.18
CA LEU A 161 -5.22 -9.45 -4.91
C LEU A 161 -4.06 -9.26 -3.92
N CYS A 162 -4.08 -9.96 -2.80
CA CYS A 162 -3.00 -9.91 -1.82
C CYS A 162 -1.66 -10.38 -2.41
N PHE A 163 -1.67 -11.48 -3.16
CA PHE A 163 -0.47 -12.03 -3.79
C PHE A 163 0.14 -11.04 -4.79
N TYR A 164 -0.69 -10.45 -5.65
CA TYR A 164 -0.28 -9.43 -6.60
C TYR A 164 0.28 -8.18 -5.92
N THR A 165 -0.43 -7.62 -4.93
CA THR A 165 0.01 -6.45 -4.19
C THR A 165 1.33 -6.71 -3.46
N ILE A 166 1.51 -7.89 -2.83
CA ILE A 166 2.79 -8.28 -2.20
C ILE A 166 3.90 -8.26 -3.25
N TRP A 167 3.67 -8.88 -4.39
CA TRP A 167 4.66 -8.99 -5.47
C TRP A 167 5.08 -7.61 -6.00
N VAL A 168 4.14 -6.68 -6.21
CA VAL A 168 4.40 -5.32 -6.72
C VAL A 168 5.20 -4.47 -5.74
N VAL A 169 4.89 -4.52 -4.43
CA VAL A 169 5.53 -3.65 -3.44
C VAL A 169 6.85 -4.21 -2.89
N MET A 170 7.07 -5.52 -3.02
CA MET A 170 8.22 -6.21 -2.45
C MET A 170 9.58 -5.72 -3.00
N PRO A 171 9.76 -5.43 -4.30
CA PRO A 171 11.02 -4.96 -4.86
C PRO A 171 11.57 -3.71 -4.19
N PHE A 172 10.75 -2.70 -3.96
CA PHE A 172 11.15 -1.49 -3.25
C PHE A 172 11.61 -1.78 -1.82
N LYS A 173 10.89 -2.64 -1.12
CA LYS A 173 11.25 -3.07 0.25
C LYS A 173 12.58 -3.84 0.28
N ILE A 174 12.83 -4.71 -0.71
CA ILE A 174 14.09 -5.44 -0.86
C ILE A 174 15.25 -4.45 -1.02
N LEU A 175 15.10 -3.45 -1.88
CA LEU A 175 16.14 -2.45 -2.12
C LEU A 175 16.50 -1.71 -0.81
N ILE A 176 15.50 -1.21 -0.09
CA ILE A 176 15.71 -0.48 1.17
C ILE A 176 16.36 -1.37 2.23
N LEU A 177 15.86 -2.59 2.42
CA LEU A 177 16.41 -3.53 3.42
C LEU A 177 17.81 -4.01 3.07
N THR A 178 18.12 -4.23 1.79
CA THR A 178 19.47 -4.59 1.36
C THR A 178 20.46 -3.46 1.63
N SER A 179 20.05 -2.20 1.40
CA SER A 179 20.84 -1.03 1.72
C SER A 179 21.04 -0.86 3.23
N ALA A 180 19.97 -1.08 4.01
CA ALA A 180 20.06 -1.06 5.46
C ALA A 180 20.99 -2.13 6.02
N LEU A 181 20.92 -3.38 5.51
CA LEU A 181 21.84 -4.46 5.89
C LEU A 181 23.29 -4.14 5.54
N ALA A 182 23.54 -3.47 4.41
CA ALA A 182 24.87 -3.07 4.00
C ALA A 182 25.46 -1.95 4.86
N SER A 183 24.64 -1.15 5.53
CA SER A 183 25.09 -0.07 6.43
C SER A 183 25.51 -0.54 7.83
N VAL A 184 25.18 -1.78 8.21
CA VAL A 184 25.58 -2.34 9.51
C VAL A 184 27.07 -2.61 9.54
N ASN A 185 27.76 -2.09 10.57
CA ASN A 185 29.21 -2.30 10.69
C ASN A 185 29.54 -3.80 10.78
N PRO A 186 30.40 -4.31 9.87
CA PRO A 186 30.80 -5.72 9.84
C PRO A 186 31.49 -6.23 11.11
N ASP A 187 32.06 -5.34 11.92
CA ASP A 187 32.79 -5.72 13.12
C ASP A 187 31.87 -6.30 14.19
N TYR A 188 30.61 -5.90 14.26
CA TYR A 188 29.63 -6.55 15.14
C TYR A 188 29.46 -8.04 14.81
N TYR A 189 29.43 -8.37 13.52
CA TYR A 189 29.33 -9.77 13.07
C TYR A 189 30.60 -10.58 13.32
N LYS A 190 31.78 -9.94 13.21
CA LYS A 190 33.08 -10.59 13.51
C LYS A 190 33.18 -10.88 15.00
N ALA A 191 32.90 -9.92 15.86
CA ALA A 191 32.90 -10.09 17.32
C ALA A 191 31.96 -11.23 17.76
N ALA A 192 30.70 -11.21 17.29
CA ALA A 192 29.73 -12.25 17.60
C ALA A 192 30.15 -13.65 17.14
N LYS A 193 30.91 -13.76 16.04
CA LYS A 193 31.47 -15.06 15.60
C LYS A 193 32.58 -15.54 16.48
N VAL A 194 33.45 -14.64 16.96
CA VAL A 194 34.53 -14.99 17.92
C VAL A 194 33.94 -15.50 19.22
N ASP A 195 32.81 -14.90 19.67
CA ASP A 195 32.06 -15.32 20.86
C ASP A 195 31.28 -16.64 20.65
N GLY A 196 31.37 -17.28 19.49
CA GLY A 196 30.64 -18.52 19.17
C GLY A 196 29.12 -18.36 19.07
N THR A 197 28.62 -17.14 18.88
CA THR A 197 27.19 -16.85 18.82
C THR A 197 26.54 -17.47 17.57
N SER A 198 25.40 -18.17 17.74
CA SER A 198 24.66 -18.80 16.65
C SER A 198 24.08 -17.76 15.64
N LYS A 199 23.95 -18.16 14.36
CA LYS A 199 23.41 -17.30 13.29
C LYS A 199 22.02 -16.73 13.63
N THR A 200 21.14 -17.55 14.21
CA THR A 200 19.80 -17.13 14.63
C THR A 200 19.86 -16.05 15.72
N ARG A 201 20.78 -16.19 16.69
CA ARG A 201 20.95 -15.20 17.74
C ARG A 201 21.54 -13.90 17.20
N ILE A 202 22.51 -13.98 16.28
CA ILE A 202 23.05 -12.81 15.55
C ILE A 202 21.91 -12.08 14.82
N PHE A 203 21.06 -12.82 14.11
CA PHE A 203 19.92 -12.22 13.38
C PHE A 203 19.00 -11.44 14.33
N TRP A 204 18.49 -12.08 15.40
CA TRP A 204 17.50 -11.45 16.28
C TRP A 204 18.08 -10.42 17.25
N LYS A 205 19.35 -10.55 17.65
CA LYS A 205 19.96 -9.68 18.67
C LYS A 205 20.89 -8.59 18.10
N ILE A 206 21.34 -8.72 16.86
CA ILE A 206 22.22 -7.73 16.21
C ILE A 206 21.56 -7.19 14.95
N THR A 207 21.24 -8.07 13.97
CA THR A 207 20.78 -7.60 12.65
C THR A 207 19.45 -6.87 12.74
N VAL A 208 18.41 -7.51 13.28
CA VAL A 208 17.06 -6.92 13.36
C VAL A 208 17.03 -5.60 14.16
N PRO A 209 17.65 -5.51 15.36
CA PRO A 209 17.71 -4.24 16.08
C PRO A 209 18.45 -3.14 15.32
N MET A 210 19.54 -3.45 14.64
CA MET A 210 20.32 -2.45 13.89
C MET A 210 19.59 -1.89 12.68
N ILE A 211 18.75 -2.69 12.01
CA ILE A 211 17.95 -2.25 10.86
C ILE A 211 16.51 -1.91 11.25
N SER A 212 16.16 -1.96 12.53
CA SER A 212 14.79 -1.71 13.00
C SER A 212 14.22 -0.37 12.55
N PRO A 213 14.97 0.76 12.47
CA PRO A 213 14.44 2.01 11.94
C PRO A 213 13.90 1.87 10.51
N MET A 214 14.61 1.10 9.66
CA MET A 214 14.18 0.87 8.27
C MET A 214 12.99 -0.09 8.17
N ILE A 215 12.93 -1.11 9.03
CA ILE A 215 11.77 -2.00 9.12
C ILE A 215 10.53 -1.19 9.51
N PHE A 216 10.60 -0.34 10.54
CA PHE A 216 9.49 0.52 10.95
C PHE A 216 9.09 1.52 9.87
N TYR A 217 10.06 2.14 9.19
CA TYR A 217 9.80 3.00 8.04
C TYR A 217 8.98 2.27 6.96
N LEU A 218 9.38 1.05 6.59
CA LEU A 218 8.68 0.25 5.59
C LEU A 218 7.30 -0.22 6.03
N ILE A 219 7.11 -0.46 7.32
CA ILE A 219 5.80 -0.80 7.89
C ILE A 219 4.88 0.43 7.82
N ILE A 220 5.31 1.59 8.31
CA ILE A 220 4.49 2.82 8.33
C ILE A 220 4.12 3.23 6.90
N THR A 221 5.10 3.34 6.00
CA THR A 221 4.85 3.71 4.61
C THR A 221 4.04 2.65 3.86
N GLY A 222 4.24 1.37 4.21
CA GLY A 222 3.46 0.26 3.71
C GLY A 222 1.98 0.35 4.10
N PHE A 223 1.66 0.66 5.35
CA PHE A 223 0.28 0.90 5.79
C PHE A 223 -0.36 2.05 5.02
N ILE A 224 0.31 3.20 4.95
CA ILE A 224 -0.19 4.37 4.21
C ILE A 224 -0.44 4.03 2.73
N GLY A 225 0.48 3.29 2.09
CA GLY A 225 0.34 2.88 0.69
C GLY A 225 -0.80 1.89 0.47
N ALA A 226 -0.89 0.86 1.31
CA ALA A 226 -1.88 -0.20 1.16
C ALA A 226 -3.33 0.30 1.42
N PHE A 227 -3.53 1.28 2.34
CA PHE A 227 -4.83 1.92 2.51
C PHE A 227 -5.27 2.75 1.29
N LYS A 228 -4.33 3.17 0.45
CA LYS A 228 -4.60 3.88 -0.81
C LYS A 228 -4.65 2.95 -2.02
N ALA A 229 -4.69 1.63 -1.82
CA ALA A 229 -4.77 0.67 -2.90
C ALA A 229 -6.05 0.86 -3.72
N TYR A 230 -5.89 1.00 -5.02
CA TYR A 230 -6.96 1.10 -6.02
C TYR A 230 -6.50 0.45 -7.34
N SER A 231 -5.37 0.91 -7.88
CA SER A 231 -4.87 0.47 -9.17
C SER A 231 -4.60 -1.04 -9.22
N ASP A 232 -4.21 -1.64 -8.10
CA ASP A 232 -3.97 -3.08 -8.00
C ASP A 232 -5.28 -3.87 -8.16
N ALA A 233 -6.37 -3.41 -7.56
CA ALA A 233 -7.68 -4.04 -7.69
C ALA A 233 -8.24 -3.87 -9.12
N VAL A 234 -8.12 -2.65 -9.68
CA VAL A 234 -8.53 -2.37 -11.07
C VAL A 234 -7.74 -3.21 -12.07
N ALA A 235 -6.45 -3.43 -11.84
CA ALA A 235 -5.60 -4.21 -12.71
C ALA A 235 -6.02 -5.68 -12.83
N LEU A 236 -6.63 -6.24 -11.77
CA LEU A 236 -7.06 -7.64 -11.71
C LEU A 236 -8.55 -7.82 -12.03
N PHE A 237 -9.41 -6.90 -11.61
CA PHE A 237 -10.87 -7.09 -11.64
C PHE A 237 -11.59 -6.10 -12.57
N GLY A 238 -10.85 -5.19 -13.22
CA GLY A 238 -11.43 -4.14 -14.05
C GLY A 238 -11.95 -2.96 -13.24
N THR A 239 -12.64 -2.03 -13.91
CA THR A 239 -13.10 -0.77 -13.33
C THR A 239 -14.32 -0.91 -12.43
N ASP A 240 -15.19 -1.92 -12.68
CA ASP A 240 -16.38 -2.17 -11.83
C ASP A 240 -15.99 -3.08 -10.65
N LEU A 241 -15.36 -2.49 -9.66
CA LEU A 241 -14.92 -3.20 -8.45
C LEU A 241 -16.08 -3.58 -7.53
N ASN A 242 -17.25 -2.90 -7.65
CA ASN A 242 -18.45 -3.22 -6.88
C ASN A 242 -19.06 -4.54 -7.36
N ALA A 243 -19.24 -4.72 -8.67
CA ALA A 243 -19.69 -5.99 -9.23
C ALA A 243 -18.74 -7.14 -8.92
N ALA A 244 -17.42 -6.89 -8.96
CA ALA A 244 -16.42 -7.87 -8.55
C ALA A 244 -16.44 -8.19 -7.04
N GLY A 245 -17.04 -7.34 -6.19
CA GLY A 245 -17.01 -7.46 -4.73
C GLY A 245 -15.65 -7.19 -4.11
N MET A 246 -14.72 -6.56 -4.88
CA MET A 246 -13.33 -6.30 -4.49
C MET A 246 -13.02 -4.80 -4.37
N ASN A 247 -14.06 -3.96 -4.22
CA ASN A 247 -13.85 -2.53 -4.09
C ASN A 247 -13.02 -2.19 -2.83
N THR A 248 -12.24 -1.11 -2.95
CA THR A 248 -11.43 -0.54 -1.88
C THR A 248 -12.00 0.82 -1.47
N ILE A 249 -11.55 1.38 -0.34
CA ILE A 249 -12.05 2.71 0.09
C ILE A 249 -11.74 3.77 -0.99
N VAL A 250 -10.57 3.73 -1.61
CA VAL A 250 -10.23 4.66 -2.71
C VAL A 250 -11.08 4.38 -3.95
N GLY A 251 -11.36 3.11 -4.25
CA GLY A 251 -12.27 2.73 -5.33
C GLY A 251 -13.68 3.26 -5.09
N TYR A 252 -14.20 3.15 -3.87
CA TYR A 252 -15.49 3.74 -3.50
C TYR A 252 -15.52 5.27 -3.70
N VAL A 253 -14.45 5.97 -3.29
CA VAL A 253 -14.32 7.42 -3.55
C VAL A 253 -14.34 7.72 -5.04
N TYR A 254 -13.65 6.92 -5.84
CA TYR A 254 -13.59 7.06 -7.28
C TYR A 254 -14.97 6.79 -7.92
N ASP A 255 -15.68 5.75 -7.51
CA ASP A 255 -17.01 5.39 -7.99
C ASP A 255 -18.03 6.49 -7.67
N MET A 256 -17.96 7.10 -6.47
CA MET A 256 -18.82 8.21 -6.10
C MET A 256 -18.53 9.47 -6.92
N LEU A 257 -17.32 9.67 -7.40
CA LEU A 257 -16.96 10.82 -8.24
C LEU A 257 -17.27 10.59 -9.73
N TYR A 258 -16.96 9.39 -10.26
CA TYR A 258 -16.85 9.13 -11.70
C TYR A 258 -17.52 7.85 -12.18
N GLY A 259 -18.04 6.99 -11.30
CA GLY A 259 -18.72 5.75 -11.66
C GLY A 259 -20.11 6.01 -12.29
N ASP A 260 -20.81 4.94 -12.69
CA ASP A 260 -22.16 5.02 -13.28
C ASP A 260 -23.16 5.67 -12.32
N SER A 261 -22.95 5.52 -11.02
CA SER A 261 -23.67 6.22 -9.96
C SER A 261 -22.99 7.52 -9.53
N GLY A 262 -21.98 7.97 -10.27
CA GLY A 262 -21.12 9.11 -9.93
C GLY A 262 -21.86 10.45 -9.96
N GLY A 263 -21.13 11.51 -9.62
CA GLY A 263 -21.68 12.86 -9.48
C GLY A 263 -22.12 13.20 -8.06
N PHE A 264 -21.65 12.44 -7.06
CA PHE A 264 -21.88 12.69 -5.63
C PHE A 264 -20.59 13.11 -4.90
N PRO A 265 -20.05 14.30 -5.22
CA PRO A 265 -18.78 14.77 -4.65
C PRO A 265 -18.80 14.91 -3.14
N SER A 266 -19.96 15.18 -2.54
CA SER A 266 -20.14 15.25 -1.09
C SER A 266 -19.87 13.91 -0.41
N TYR A 267 -20.43 12.81 -0.94
CA TYR A 267 -20.23 11.47 -0.40
C TYR A 267 -18.80 10.99 -0.64
N ALA A 268 -18.24 11.24 -1.83
CA ALA A 268 -16.86 10.95 -2.13
C ALA A 268 -15.89 11.66 -1.18
N SER A 269 -16.15 12.96 -0.93
CA SER A 269 -15.35 13.76 -0.01
C SER A 269 -15.47 13.26 1.44
N ALA A 270 -16.66 12.90 1.90
CA ALA A 270 -16.87 12.32 3.21
C ALA A 270 -16.11 10.98 3.37
N ALA A 271 -16.17 10.10 2.37
CA ALA A 271 -15.42 8.85 2.36
C ALA A 271 -13.89 9.08 2.36
N ALA A 272 -13.41 10.08 1.60
CA ALA A 272 -12.00 10.45 1.58
C ALA A 272 -11.51 10.98 2.94
N ILE A 273 -12.31 11.80 3.63
CA ILE A 273 -11.99 12.27 4.98
C ILE A 273 -12.02 11.11 5.99
N LEU A 274 -12.96 10.19 5.90
CA LEU A 274 -12.97 8.97 6.74
C LEU A 274 -11.69 8.14 6.52
N LEU A 275 -11.29 7.94 5.27
CA LEU A 275 -10.00 7.29 4.96
C LEU A 275 -8.83 8.03 5.56
N PHE A 276 -8.79 9.36 5.42
CA PHE A 276 -7.74 10.19 6.01
C PHE A 276 -7.64 10.00 7.53
N VAL A 277 -8.78 10.02 8.24
CA VAL A 277 -8.83 9.80 9.69
C VAL A 277 -8.34 8.40 10.07
N ILE A 278 -8.74 7.36 9.32
CA ILE A 278 -8.27 5.98 9.54
C ILE A 278 -6.74 5.91 9.38
N VAL A 279 -6.21 6.42 8.28
CA VAL A 279 -4.76 6.38 7.98
C VAL A 279 -3.97 7.19 9.00
N LEU A 280 -4.47 8.38 9.39
CA LEU A 280 -3.85 9.22 10.41
C LEU A 280 -3.79 8.50 11.76
N THR A 281 -4.90 7.90 12.19
CA THR A 281 -4.99 7.16 13.46
C THR A 281 -3.99 6.00 13.48
N ILE A 282 -3.97 5.18 12.45
CA ILE A 282 -3.04 4.04 12.35
C ILE A 282 -1.59 4.52 12.30
N THR A 283 -1.32 5.62 11.59
CA THR A 283 0.02 6.20 11.52
C THR A 283 0.47 6.71 12.89
N CYS A 284 -0.39 7.39 13.64
CA CYS A 284 -0.11 7.84 15.00
C CYS A 284 0.17 6.64 15.94
N ILE A 285 -0.64 5.58 15.87
CA ILE A 285 -0.42 4.35 16.64
C ILE A 285 0.95 3.74 16.30
N ASN A 286 1.26 3.59 15.01
CA ASN A 286 2.55 3.05 14.56
C ASN A 286 3.74 3.90 15.05
N LEU A 287 3.63 5.23 15.00
CA LEU A 287 4.68 6.13 15.51
C LEU A 287 4.87 6.00 17.02
N LEU A 288 3.79 5.83 17.79
CA LEU A 288 3.87 5.60 19.23
C LEU A 288 4.54 4.27 19.56
N VAL A 289 4.22 3.21 18.81
CA VAL A 289 4.85 1.89 18.95
C VAL A 289 6.32 1.96 18.56
N SER A 290 6.66 2.65 17.46
CA SER A 290 8.03 2.83 16.99
C SER A 290 8.94 3.47 18.05
N LYS A 291 8.48 4.51 18.73
CA LYS A 291 9.25 5.18 19.81
C LYS A 291 9.71 4.24 20.93
N LYS A 292 9.00 3.13 21.18
CA LYS A 292 9.35 2.16 22.23
C LYS A 292 10.29 1.04 21.76
N HIS A 293 10.37 0.77 20.45
CA HIS A 293 11.04 -0.42 19.91
C HIS A 293 12.17 -0.11 18.94
N VAL A 294 12.33 1.14 18.54
CA VAL A 294 13.43 1.56 17.65
C VAL A 294 14.60 2.03 18.49
N HIS A 295 15.74 1.40 18.29
CA HIS A 295 17.01 1.82 18.89
C HIS A 295 17.78 2.65 17.83
N TYR A 296 18.03 3.92 18.15
CA TYR A 296 18.85 4.82 17.35
C TYR A 296 20.31 4.74 17.77
#